data_23de67d3a89f4d87b09dc5eb3de7589e
#
_entry.id   23de67d3a89f4d87b09dc5eb3de7589e
#
_cell.length_a   1.000
_cell.length_b   1.000
_cell.length_c   1.000
_cell.angle_alpha   90.00
_cell.angle_beta   90.00
_cell.angle_gamma   90.00
#
_symmetry.space_group_name_H-M   'P 1'
#
loop_
_entity.id
_entity.type
_entity.pdbx_description
1 polymer ?
#
loop_
_entity_poly.entity_id
_entity_poly.type
_entity_poly.pdbx_seq_one_letter_code
_entity_poly.pdbx_strand_id
1 'polypeptide(L)'
;VWYYLCKICHKSGENAPCGGNEGKTDMKYASNNIRNILIAGHAGSGKTTLTEALVYFSGAAERMGRVEDGTTISDFDPEEAKRKASLSASVVPVEYEGIKYNLIDAPGLFDFEAGEYEGIRAAESVLVCVSGRSGVTVGAEKAFQLARKNGKATMVFVSKCDLENANYFKILEDMKIRFGSTVCPCVVPAKLDDGTPVYINLFSQKAFKYEGGKQIQVDLPDIGHRFQGLIEAMSEAIAETDDELMEKFFGGEAFTTEEIVEGM
;
A
#
# COMPACT_ATOMS: atom_id res chain seq x y z
N VAL A 1 -3.65 -2.83 3.94
CA VAL A 1 -2.93 -1.60 3.56
C VAL A 1 -2.69 -0.73 4.79
N TRP A 2 -3.72 -0.34 5.58
CA TRP A 2 -3.57 0.52 6.76
C TRP A 2 -2.56 -0.01 7.79
N TYR A 3 -2.60 -1.31 8.08
CA TYR A 3 -1.67 -1.93 9.04
C TYR A 3 -0.20 -1.75 8.62
N TYR A 4 0.09 -1.89 7.33
CA TYR A 4 1.44 -1.73 6.79
C TYR A 4 1.84 -0.27 6.65
N LEU A 5 0.94 0.60 6.20
CA LEU A 5 1.20 2.03 6.13
C LEU A 5 1.52 2.61 7.51
N CYS A 6 0.81 2.17 8.57
CA CYS A 6 1.08 2.57 9.94
C CYS A 6 2.49 2.15 10.40
N LYS A 7 2.94 0.93 10.05
CA LYS A 7 4.24 0.42 10.49
C LYS A 7 5.43 0.96 9.68
N ILE A 8 5.31 1.13 8.37
CA ILE A 8 6.37 1.74 7.55
C ILE A 8 6.68 3.17 7.97
N CYS A 9 5.68 3.89 8.48
CA CYS A 9 5.85 5.24 8.98
C CYS A 9 6.37 5.33 10.44
N HIS A 10 6.55 4.21 11.15
CA HIS A 10 6.90 4.20 12.57
C HIS A 10 8.41 4.30 12.88
N LYS A 11 9.27 4.49 11.87
CA LYS A 11 10.73 4.64 12.07
C LYS A 11 11.19 5.91 12.81
N SER A 12 10.29 6.64 13.48
CA SER A 12 10.67 7.76 14.33
C SER A 12 9.92 7.76 15.66
N GLY A 13 10.49 7.02 16.64
CA GLY A 13 10.47 7.36 18.08
C GLY A 13 9.16 7.30 18.85
N GLU A 14 9.13 6.38 19.80
CA GLU A 14 8.46 6.39 21.10
C GLU A 14 6.92 6.36 21.22
N ASN A 15 6.49 5.39 22.00
CA ASN A 15 5.13 5.07 22.44
C ASN A 15 4.33 6.25 22.98
N ALA A 16 3.15 6.51 22.41
CA ALA A 16 2.14 7.33 23.05
C ALA A 16 0.90 6.47 23.41
N PRO A 17 0.32 6.63 24.61
CA PRO A 17 -0.78 5.81 25.09
C PRO A 17 -2.11 6.21 24.45
N CYS A 18 -2.91 5.19 24.09
CA CYS A 18 -4.29 5.34 23.69
C CYS A 18 -5.16 5.78 24.87
N GLY A 19 -5.72 6.97 24.79
CA GLY A 19 -6.73 7.46 25.71
C GLY A 19 -7.80 8.22 24.94
N GLY A 20 -9.00 7.64 24.85
CA GLY A 20 -10.16 8.29 24.23
C GLY A 20 -10.70 9.41 25.11
N ASN A 21 -11.16 10.50 24.47
CA ASN A 21 -12.16 11.37 25.07
C ASN A 21 -12.98 12.08 23.99
N GLU A 22 -14.28 12.03 24.18
CA GLU A 22 -15.28 12.67 23.34
C GLU A 22 -15.27 14.19 23.57
N GLY A 23 -15.15 14.95 22.51
CA GLY A 23 -15.32 16.40 22.51
C GLY A 23 -14.67 17.01 21.24
N LYS A 24 -15.47 17.66 20.40
CA LYS A 24 -14.98 18.46 19.26
C LYS A 24 -14.06 19.56 19.75
N THR A 25 -12.80 19.27 19.90
CA THR A 25 -11.71 20.24 20.06
C THR A 25 -10.77 20.08 18.87
N ASP A 26 -10.28 21.20 18.34
CA ASP A 26 -9.20 21.22 17.35
C ASP A 26 -8.09 20.28 17.79
N MET A 27 -8.06 19.07 17.27
CA MET A 27 -7.05 18.08 17.61
C MET A 27 -5.72 18.56 17.00
N LYS A 28 -4.85 19.11 17.82
CA LYS A 28 -3.47 19.37 17.42
C LYS A 28 -2.72 18.05 17.45
N TYR A 29 -2.50 17.49 16.26
CA TYR A 29 -1.61 16.35 16.13
C TYR A 29 -0.17 16.76 16.39
N ALA A 30 0.56 15.97 17.18
CA ALA A 30 2.00 16.08 17.24
C ALA A 30 2.60 15.70 15.87
N SER A 31 3.73 16.26 15.49
CA SER A 31 4.35 16.02 14.18
C SER A 31 4.65 14.53 13.92
N ASN A 32 4.97 13.78 14.98
CA ASN A 32 5.20 12.34 14.93
C ASN A 32 3.91 11.50 14.69
N ASN A 33 2.73 12.12 14.77
CA ASN A 33 1.44 11.49 14.50
C ASN A 33 0.82 11.98 13.17
N ILE A 34 1.60 12.61 12.31
CA ILE A 34 1.19 13.01 10.98
C ILE A 34 2.03 12.22 9.97
N ARG A 35 1.38 11.69 8.92
CA ARG A 35 2.03 10.96 7.83
C ARG A 35 1.53 11.47 6.49
N ASN A 36 2.47 11.84 5.63
CA ASN A 36 2.18 12.27 4.27
C ASN A 36 2.54 11.15 3.30
N ILE A 37 1.55 10.63 2.58
CA ILE A 37 1.72 9.47 1.69
C ILE A 37 1.32 9.87 0.29
N LEU A 38 2.27 9.79 -0.65
CA LEU A 38 1.96 9.97 -2.07
C LEU A 38 1.39 8.67 -2.65
N ILE A 39 0.24 8.75 -3.30
CA ILE A 39 -0.33 7.66 -4.09
C ILE A 39 -0.04 7.95 -5.56
N ALA A 40 0.89 7.19 -6.15
CA ALA A 40 1.42 7.40 -7.49
C ALA A 40 1.23 6.18 -8.40
N GLY A 41 1.47 6.34 -9.70
CA GLY A 41 1.37 5.27 -10.68
C GLY A 41 0.59 5.68 -11.92
N HIS A 42 0.48 4.77 -12.89
CA HIS A 42 -0.11 5.04 -14.21
C HIS A 42 -1.61 5.39 -14.15
N ALA A 43 -2.10 6.07 -15.18
CA ALA A 43 -3.54 6.31 -15.36
C ALA A 43 -4.32 4.99 -15.36
N GLY A 44 -5.46 4.94 -14.65
CA GLY A 44 -6.29 3.75 -14.55
C GLY A 44 -5.73 2.61 -13.68
N SER A 45 -4.62 2.82 -12.96
CA SER A 45 -4.09 1.82 -12.00
C SER A 45 -4.89 1.69 -10.72
N GLY A 46 -5.87 2.57 -10.47
CA GLY A 46 -6.75 2.52 -9.31
C GLY A 46 -6.29 3.37 -8.11
N LYS A 47 -5.45 4.38 -8.32
CA LYS A 47 -5.00 5.33 -7.28
C LYS A 47 -6.17 5.99 -6.56
N THR A 48 -6.99 6.74 -7.28
CA THR A 48 -8.18 7.42 -6.76
C THR A 48 -9.16 6.45 -6.11
N THR A 49 -9.37 5.26 -6.69
CA THR A 49 -10.20 4.22 -6.07
C THR A 49 -9.62 3.72 -4.75
N LEU A 50 -8.29 3.59 -4.66
CA LEU A 50 -7.62 3.23 -3.42
C LEU A 50 -7.74 4.35 -2.38
N THR A 51 -7.56 5.61 -2.78
CA THR A 51 -7.78 6.77 -1.91
C THR A 51 -9.19 6.77 -1.34
N GLU A 52 -10.22 6.59 -2.19
CA GLU A 52 -11.63 6.49 -1.75
C GLU A 52 -11.85 5.33 -0.78
N ALA A 53 -11.26 4.16 -1.05
CA ALA A 53 -11.37 3.01 -0.16
C ALA A 53 -10.73 3.28 1.21
N LEU A 54 -9.56 3.93 1.25
CA LEU A 54 -8.91 4.30 2.50
C LEU A 54 -9.74 5.31 3.31
N VAL A 55 -10.33 6.30 2.66
CA VAL A 55 -11.23 7.27 3.27
C VAL A 55 -12.48 6.59 3.84
N TYR A 56 -13.10 5.72 3.06
CA TYR A 56 -14.30 4.99 3.49
C TYR A 56 -14.03 4.06 4.68
N PHE A 57 -12.98 3.23 4.60
CA PHE A 57 -12.65 2.28 5.67
C PHE A 57 -12.11 2.91 6.95
N SER A 58 -11.60 4.15 6.89
CA SER A 58 -11.25 4.92 8.08
C SER A 58 -12.47 5.52 8.78
N GLY A 59 -13.66 5.50 8.15
CA GLY A 59 -14.86 6.14 8.65
C GLY A 59 -14.93 7.64 8.36
N ALA A 60 -13.99 8.19 7.58
CA ALA A 60 -14.01 9.60 7.22
C ALA A 60 -15.11 9.96 6.18
N ALA A 61 -15.63 8.96 5.48
CA ALA A 61 -16.78 9.11 4.58
C ALA A 61 -17.84 8.03 4.84
N GLU A 62 -19.11 8.40 4.72
CA GLU A 62 -20.25 7.48 4.88
C GLU A 62 -20.42 6.52 3.70
N ARG A 63 -19.92 6.88 2.53
CA ARG A 63 -19.95 6.08 1.31
C ARG A 63 -18.66 6.21 0.53
N MET A 64 -18.29 5.16 -0.17
CA MET A 64 -17.16 5.16 -1.09
C MET A 64 -17.56 5.82 -2.41
N GLY A 65 -16.82 6.85 -2.84
CA GLY A 65 -17.01 7.48 -4.14
C GLY A 65 -16.55 6.58 -5.29
N ARG A 66 -16.98 6.90 -6.51
CA ARG A 66 -16.63 6.16 -7.73
C ARG A 66 -16.21 7.13 -8.82
N VAL A 67 -15.09 6.82 -9.47
CA VAL A 67 -14.54 7.63 -10.57
C VAL A 67 -15.52 7.69 -11.75
N GLU A 68 -16.15 6.56 -12.05
CA GLU A 68 -17.11 6.45 -13.15
C GLU A 68 -18.34 7.35 -12.96
N ASP A 69 -18.72 7.59 -11.70
CA ASP A 69 -19.89 8.39 -11.34
C ASP A 69 -19.50 9.85 -11.04
N GLY A 70 -18.19 10.20 -11.04
CA GLY A 70 -17.69 11.54 -10.70
C GLY A 70 -18.00 11.94 -9.26
N THR A 71 -18.00 10.98 -8.32
CA THR A 71 -18.39 11.20 -6.92
C THR A 71 -17.22 11.02 -5.95
N THR A 72 -16.00 11.02 -6.45
CA THR A 72 -14.77 10.88 -5.65
C THR A 72 -14.45 12.17 -4.90
N ILE A 73 -13.80 12.04 -3.75
CA ILE A 73 -13.40 13.15 -2.89
C ILE A 73 -12.17 13.87 -3.48
N SER A 74 -11.24 13.11 -4.09
CA SER A 74 -10.01 13.65 -4.64
C SER A 74 -10.20 14.40 -5.97
N ASP A 75 -11.07 13.89 -6.86
CA ASP A 75 -11.37 14.52 -8.15
C ASP A 75 -12.57 15.48 -8.02
N PHE A 76 -12.38 16.57 -7.29
CA PHE A 76 -13.44 17.55 -6.99
C PHE A 76 -13.62 18.62 -8.06
N ASP A 77 -12.65 18.78 -8.98
CA ASP A 77 -12.77 19.69 -10.11
C ASP A 77 -13.81 19.15 -11.12
N PRO A 78 -14.75 19.99 -11.61
CA PRO A 78 -15.72 19.56 -12.61
C PRO A 78 -15.11 18.97 -13.88
N GLU A 79 -13.92 19.40 -14.28
CA GLU A 79 -13.22 18.87 -15.44
C GLU A 79 -12.63 17.47 -15.14
N GLU A 80 -12.13 17.22 -13.93
CA GLU A 80 -11.68 15.88 -13.48
C GLU A 80 -12.85 14.90 -13.48
N ALA A 81 -13.97 15.28 -12.88
CA ALA A 81 -15.19 14.49 -12.86
C ALA A 81 -15.71 14.17 -14.26
N LYS A 82 -15.66 15.15 -15.20
CA LYS A 82 -16.07 14.98 -16.59
C LYS A 82 -15.12 14.05 -17.35
N ARG A 83 -13.82 14.18 -17.16
CA ARG A 83 -12.78 13.35 -17.81
C ARG A 83 -12.62 12.00 -17.14
N LYS A 84 -13.13 11.82 -15.92
CA LYS A 84 -12.93 10.62 -15.08
C LYS A 84 -11.45 10.35 -14.86
N ALA A 85 -10.68 11.40 -14.64
CA ALA A 85 -9.24 11.38 -14.48
C ALA A 85 -8.77 12.59 -13.69
N SER A 86 -7.88 12.37 -12.74
CA SER A 86 -7.22 13.43 -11.97
C SER A 86 -6.31 14.27 -12.88
N LEU A 87 -6.36 15.59 -12.74
CA LEU A 87 -5.56 16.56 -13.48
C LEU A 87 -4.53 17.24 -12.57
N SER A 88 -4.82 17.34 -11.27
CA SER A 88 -3.96 17.92 -10.24
C SER A 88 -3.77 16.96 -9.07
N ALA A 89 -2.75 17.21 -8.25
CA ALA A 89 -2.59 16.46 -7.00
C ALA A 89 -3.60 16.97 -5.97
N SER A 90 -4.29 16.03 -5.32
CA SER A 90 -5.27 16.31 -4.27
C SER A 90 -4.81 15.78 -2.94
N VAL A 91 -4.99 16.55 -1.86
CA VAL A 91 -4.65 16.11 -0.50
C VAL A 91 -5.92 15.73 0.26
N VAL A 92 -6.03 14.48 0.63
CA VAL A 92 -7.18 13.92 1.34
C VAL A 92 -6.74 13.52 2.76
N PRO A 93 -7.14 14.29 3.80
CA PRO A 93 -6.80 13.95 5.18
C PRO A 93 -7.68 12.81 5.69
N VAL A 94 -7.06 11.86 6.38
CA VAL A 94 -7.72 10.71 6.98
C VAL A 94 -7.16 10.48 8.38
N GLU A 95 -8.02 10.14 9.33
CA GLU A 95 -7.63 9.80 10.69
C GLU A 95 -7.86 8.30 10.93
N TYR A 96 -6.82 7.61 11.38
CA TYR A 96 -6.92 6.19 11.68
C TYR A 96 -5.95 5.83 12.82
N GLU A 97 -6.47 5.16 13.85
CA GLU A 97 -5.69 4.74 15.05
C GLU A 97 -4.86 5.85 15.70
N GLY A 98 -5.39 7.07 15.76
CA GLY A 98 -4.73 8.21 16.40
C GLY A 98 -3.63 8.88 15.55
N ILE A 99 -3.46 8.46 14.32
CA ILE A 99 -2.54 9.02 13.34
C ILE A 99 -3.34 9.75 12.25
N LYS A 100 -2.88 10.95 11.88
CA LYS A 100 -3.39 11.71 10.75
C LYS A 100 -2.58 11.38 9.50
N TYR A 101 -3.23 10.81 8.52
CA TYR A 101 -2.66 10.54 7.20
C TYR A 101 -3.12 11.63 6.22
N ASN A 102 -2.21 12.27 5.54
CA ASN A 102 -2.48 13.10 4.38
C ASN A 102 -2.19 12.26 3.14
N LEU A 103 -3.23 11.72 2.52
CA LEU A 103 -3.13 10.98 1.28
C LEU A 103 -3.04 11.98 0.12
N ILE A 104 -1.95 11.95 -0.62
CA ILE A 104 -1.73 12.81 -1.78
C ILE A 104 -2.00 11.97 -3.02
N ASP A 105 -3.20 12.11 -3.59
CA ASP A 105 -3.59 11.41 -4.82
C ASP A 105 -3.06 12.18 -6.02
N ALA A 106 -2.09 11.61 -6.74
CA ALA A 106 -1.44 12.25 -7.87
C ALA A 106 -2.07 11.83 -9.21
N PRO A 107 -2.10 12.73 -10.22
CA PRO A 107 -2.50 12.39 -11.57
C PRO A 107 -1.66 11.26 -12.14
N GLY A 108 -2.24 10.41 -12.99
CA GLY A 108 -1.52 9.30 -13.60
C GLY A 108 -1.24 9.46 -15.09
N LEU A 109 -1.72 10.54 -15.70
CA LEU A 109 -1.44 10.89 -17.08
C LEU A 109 -0.13 11.69 -17.16
N PHE A 110 0.72 11.39 -18.13
CA PHE A 110 2.02 12.05 -18.30
C PHE A 110 1.93 13.56 -18.51
N ASP A 111 0.86 14.05 -19.11
CA ASP A 111 0.63 15.48 -19.31
C ASP A 111 0.49 16.26 -17.99
N PHE A 112 0.19 15.55 -16.89
CA PHE A 112 -0.02 16.11 -15.56
C PHE A 112 1.00 15.62 -14.52
N GLU A 113 2.15 15.12 -14.94
CA GLU A 113 3.18 14.58 -14.06
C GLU A 113 3.74 15.58 -13.03
N ALA A 114 3.52 16.88 -13.24
CA ALA A 114 3.89 17.91 -12.27
C ALA A 114 3.31 17.65 -10.87
N GLY A 115 2.05 17.17 -10.78
CA GLY A 115 1.43 16.82 -9.51
C GLY A 115 2.12 15.68 -8.78
N GLU A 116 2.75 14.75 -9.50
CA GLU A 116 3.56 13.67 -8.89
C GLU A 116 4.88 14.24 -8.32
N TYR A 117 5.53 15.18 -9.03
CA TYR A 117 6.73 15.86 -8.53
C TYR A 117 6.45 16.76 -7.32
N GLU A 118 5.29 17.41 -7.27
CA GLU A 118 4.85 18.18 -6.11
C GLU A 118 4.60 17.25 -4.91
N GLY A 119 3.85 16.17 -5.13
CA GLY A 119 3.51 15.19 -4.12
C GLY A 119 4.73 14.51 -3.49
N ILE A 120 5.75 14.14 -4.27
CA ILE A 120 6.96 13.49 -3.75
C ILE A 120 7.76 14.39 -2.81
N ARG A 121 7.69 15.72 -2.99
CA ARG A 121 8.35 16.68 -2.10
C ARG A 121 7.66 16.78 -0.75
N ALA A 122 6.33 16.65 -0.73
CA ALA A 122 5.52 16.74 0.48
C ALA A 122 5.42 15.41 1.24
N ALA A 123 5.59 14.28 0.53
CA ALA A 123 5.41 12.95 1.09
C ALA A 123 6.65 12.41 1.81
N GLU A 124 6.41 11.63 2.84
CA GLU A 124 7.44 10.83 3.56
C GLU A 124 7.61 9.46 2.90
N SER A 125 6.53 8.92 2.36
CA SER A 125 6.48 7.61 1.70
C SER A 125 5.63 7.63 0.45
N VAL A 126 5.82 6.63 -0.40
CA VAL A 126 5.12 6.50 -1.68
C VAL A 126 4.43 5.15 -1.78
N LEU A 127 3.16 5.17 -2.15
CA LEU A 127 2.37 4.01 -2.47
C LEU A 127 2.18 3.94 -3.99
N VAL A 128 2.94 3.08 -4.66
CA VAL A 128 2.87 2.92 -6.11
C VAL A 128 1.77 1.93 -6.49
N CYS A 129 0.76 2.39 -7.22
CA CYS A 129 -0.34 1.56 -7.69
C CYS A 129 0.00 0.88 -9.03
N VAL A 130 -0.02 -0.45 -9.03
CA VAL A 130 0.14 -1.31 -10.20
C VAL A 130 -1.17 -2.05 -10.47
N SER A 131 -1.64 -2.08 -11.71
CA SER A 131 -2.86 -2.81 -12.04
C SER A 131 -2.60 -4.29 -12.29
N GLY A 132 -3.34 -5.16 -11.62
CA GLY A 132 -3.32 -6.61 -11.83
C GLY A 132 -3.63 -7.03 -13.26
N ARG A 133 -4.34 -6.19 -14.01
CA ARG A 133 -4.67 -6.42 -15.42
C ARG A 133 -3.53 -6.02 -16.37
N SER A 134 -2.91 -4.86 -16.13
CA SER A 134 -1.93 -4.28 -17.05
C SER A 134 -0.49 -4.58 -16.67
N GLY A 135 -0.25 -5.08 -15.44
CA GLY A 135 1.09 -5.29 -14.91
C GLY A 135 1.85 -4.00 -14.65
N VAL A 136 3.17 -4.10 -14.61
CA VAL A 136 4.07 -2.96 -14.41
C VAL A 136 4.11 -2.11 -15.67
N THR A 137 3.52 -0.93 -15.59
CA THR A 137 3.46 0.05 -16.66
C THR A 137 4.56 1.09 -16.52
N VAL A 138 4.84 1.82 -17.61
CA VAL A 138 5.85 2.92 -17.62
C VAL A 138 5.58 3.95 -16.53
N GLY A 139 4.30 4.30 -16.27
CA GLY A 139 3.97 5.26 -15.21
C GLY A 139 4.28 4.72 -13.80
N ALA A 140 4.04 3.42 -13.55
CA ALA A 140 4.42 2.80 -12.28
C ALA A 140 5.95 2.73 -12.11
N GLU A 141 6.67 2.43 -13.18
CA GLU A 141 8.13 2.40 -13.19
C GLU A 141 8.74 3.78 -12.90
N LYS A 142 8.22 4.83 -13.57
CA LYS A 142 8.63 6.23 -13.31
C LYS A 142 8.36 6.63 -11.85
N ALA A 143 7.17 6.32 -11.31
CA ALA A 143 6.79 6.62 -9.94
C ALA A 143 7.76 5.94 -8.94
N PHE A 144 8.08 4.67 -9.16
CA PHE A 144 9.03 3.94 -8.34
C PHE A 144 10.44 4.53 -8.41
N GLN A 145 10.93 4.83 -9.61
CA GLN A 145 12.24 5.46 -9.81
C GLN A 145 12.32 6.85 -9.16
N LEU A 146 11.23 7.63 -9.26
CA LEU A 146 11.13 8.95 -8.63
C LEU A 146 11.19 8.82 -7.10
N ALA A 147 10.48 7.84 -6.52
CA ALA A 147 10.52 7.55 -5.10
C ALA A 147 11.93 7.18 -4.63
N ARG A 148 12.60 6.26 -5.32
CA ARG A 148 13.99 5.86 -5.02
C ARG A 148 14.97 7.02 -5.13
N LYS A 149 14.88 7.82 -6.19
CA LYS A 149 15.76 8.99 -6.40
C LYS A 149 15.62 10.01 -5.26
N ASN A 150 14.46 10.12 -4.65
CA ASN A 150 14.19 11.02 -3.52
C ASN A 150 14.35 10.34 -2.15
N GLY A 151 14.88 9.10 -2.07
CA GLY A 151 15.09 8.37 -0.83
C GLY A 151 13.79 8.10 -0.04
N LYS A 152 12.67 7.92 -0.73
CA LYS A 152 11.37 7.69 -0.09
C LYS A 152 11.12 6.21 0.13
N ALA A 153 10.63 5.84 1.32
CA ALA A 153 10.10 4.51 1.58
C ALA A 153 8.96 4.23 0.59
N THR A 154 9.00 3.05 -0.05
CA THR A 154 8.07 2.75 -1.15
C THR A 154 7.37 1.42 -0.92
N MET A 155 6.05 1.43 -1.01
CA MET A 155 5.22 0.23 -1.06
C MET A 155 4.53 0.14 -2.40
N VAL A 156 4.36 -1.08 -2.93
CA VAL A 156 3.58 -1.32 -4.15
C VAL A 156 2.23 -1.93 -3.80
N PHE A 157 1.17 -1.34 -4.32
CA PHE A 157 -0.19 -1.88 -4.20
C PHE A 157 -0.65 -2.42 -5.55
N VAL A 158 -0.90 -3.74 -5.62
CA VAL A 158 -1.43 -4.39 -6.82
C VAL A 158 -2.95 -4.40 -6.75
N SER A 159 -3.58 -3.58 -7.58
CA SER A 159 -5.03 -3.45 -7.69
C SER A 159 -5.62 -4.46 -8.68
N LYS A 160 -6.95 -4.61 -8.72
CA LYS A 160 -7.66 -5.39 -9.75
C LYS A 160 -7.17 -6.84 -9.87
N CYS A 161 -6.80 -7.45 -8.74
CA CYS A 161 -6.41 -8.87 -8.69
C CYS A 161 -7.60 -9.84 -8.81
N ASP A 162 -8.82 -9.33 -8.73
CA ASP A 162 -10.09 -10.02 -8.88
C ASP A 162 -10.48 -10.31 -10.33
N LEU A 163 -9.82 -9.64 -11.29
CA LEU A 163 -10.11 -9.83 -12.70
C LEU A 163 -9.54 -11.15 -13.22
N GLU A 164 -10.27 -11.80 -14.16
CA GLU A 164 -9.92 -13.12 -14.73
C GLU A 164 -8.51 -13.18 -15.32
N ASN A 165 -8.04 -12.07 -15.91
CA ASN A 165 -6.72 -11.99 -16.54
C ASN A 165 -5.62 -11.48 -15.60
N ALA A 166 -5.91 -11.29 -14.32
CA ALA A 166 -4.91 -10.87 -13.34
C ALA A 166 -4.03 -12.07 -12.95
N ASN A 167 -2.73 -11.91 -13.12
CA ASN A 167 -1.75 -12.90 -12.69
C ASN A 167 -0.74 -12.26 -11.73
N TYR A 168 -1.04 -12.33 -10.44
CA TYR A 168 -0.25 -11.72 -9.40
C TYR A 168 1.22 -12.17 -9.42
N PHE A 169 1.48 -13.47 -9.57
CA PHE A 169 2.84 -13.99 -9.55
C PHE A 169 3.68 -13.52 -10.74
N LYS A 170 3.07 -13.43 -11.92
CA LYS A 170 3.74 -12.87 -13.09
C LYS A 170 4.07 -11.39 -12.88
N ILE A 171 3.18 -10.63 -12.24
CA ILE A 171 3.40 -9.23 -11.90
C ILE A 171 4.51 -9.09 -10.87
N LEU A 172 4.55 -9.96 -9.86
CA LEU A 172 5.61 -9.99 -8.86
C LEU A 172 6.99 -10.23 -9.49
N GLU A 173 7.09 -11.18 -10.41
CA GLU A 173 8.33 -11.43 -11.15
C GLU A 173 8.74 -10.23 -12.03
N ASP A 174 7.78 -9.61 -12.73
CA ASP A 174 8.04 -8.40 -13.53
C ASP A 174 8.47 -7.22 -12.64
N MET A 175 7.90 -7.08 -11.43
CA MET A 175 8.35 -6.09 -10.45
C MET A 175 9.78 -6.36 -9.96
N LYS A 176 10.15 -7.61 -9.68
CA LYS A 176 11.52 -7.97 -9.30
C LYS A 176 12.54 -7.63 -10.40
N ILE A 177 12.18 -7.87 -11.66
CA ILE A 177 13.04 -7.55 -12.80
C ILE A 177 13.23 -6.03 -12.95
N ARG A 178 12.17 -5.23 -12.78
CA ARG A 178 12.19 -3.79 -13.03
C ARG A 178 12.59 -2.95 -11.82
N PHE A 179 12.18 -3.36 -10.63
CA PHE A 179 12.37 -2.62 -9.39
C PHE A 179 13.54 -3.14 -8.55
N GLY A 180 13.97 -4.36 -8.80
CA GLY A 180 15.08 -5.02 -8.11
C GLY A 180 14.67 -6.26 -7.33
N SER A 181 15.66 -7.10 -7.00
CA SER A 181 15.49 -8.37 -6.29
C SER A 181 14.92 -8.22 -4.88
N THR A 182 15.14 -7.08 -4.24
CA THR A 182 14.66 -6.76 -2.89
C THR A 182 13.14 -6.54 -2.80
N VAL A 183 12.42 -6.56 -3.95
CA VAL A 183 10.95 -6.51 -3.93
C VAL A 183 10.40 -7.80 -3.38
N CYS A 184 9.83 -7.74 -2.17
CA CYS A 184 9.19 -8.88 -1.52
C CYS A 184 7.69 -8.64 -1.29
N PRO A 185 6.85 -9.67 -1.41
CA PRO A 185 5.42 -9.54 -1.17
C PRO A 185 5.11 -9.55 0.33
N CYS A 186 4.21 -8.67 0.77
CA CYS A 186 3.68 -8.66 2.13
C CYS A 186 2.38 -9.47 2.23
N VAL A 187 1.56 -9.40 1.18
CA VAL A 187 0.26 -10.08 1.08
C VAL A 187 0.16 -10.73 -0.29
N VAL A 188 -0.26 -11.97 -0.32
CA VAL A 188 -0.39 -12.77 -1.54
C VAL A 188 -1.84 -13.21 -1.71
N PRO A 189 -2.45 -12.99 -2.88
CA PRO A 189 -3.77 -13.54 -3.17
C PRO A 189 -3.68 -15.05 -3.42
N ALA A 190 -4.62 -15.79 -2.88
CA ALA A 190 -4.79 -17.22 -3.08
C ALA A 190 -6.28 -17.57 -3.23
N LYS A 191 -6.59 -18.84 -3.43
CA LYS A 191 -7.96 -19.35 -3.47
C LYS A 191 -8.04 -20.59 -2.59
N LEU A 192 -9.15 -20.73 -1.90
CA LEU A 192 -9.51 -21.98 -1.24
C LEU A 192 -9.94 -23.04 -2.27
N ASP A 193 -10.08 -24.29 -1.85
CA ASP A 193 -10.50 -25.40 -2.72
C ASP A 193 -11.87 -25.18 -3.36
N ASP A 194 -12.72 -24.41 -2.72
CA ASP A 194 -14.04 -24.01 -3.22
C ASP A 194 -13.99 -22.84 -4.21
N GLY A 195 -12.80 -22.31 -4.50
CA GLY A 195 -12.59 -21.16 -5.38
C GLY A 195 -12.74 -19.80 -4.69
N THR A 196 -13.06 -19.75 -3.39
CA THR A 196 -13.19 -18.51 -2.63
C THR A 196 -11.85 -17.75 -2.60
N PRO A 197 -11.81 -16.46 -2.98
CA PRO A 197 -10.58 -15.67 -2.93
C PRO A 197 -10.19 -15.37 -1.48
N VAL A 198 -8.92 -15.59 -1.16
CA VAL A 198 -8.31 -15.28 0.14
C VAL A 198 -7.02 -14.52 -0.04
N TYR A 199 -6.58 -13.85 1.02
CA TYR A 199 -5.34 -13.09 1.05
C TYR A 199 -4.47 -13.62 2.20
N ILE A 200 -3.27 -14.04 1.88
CA ILE A 200 -2.31 -14.56 2.84
C ILE A 200 -1.35 -13.44 3.23
N ASN A 201 -1.33 -13.12 4.52
CA ASN A 201 -0.34 -12.22 5.09
C ASN A 201 0.91 -13.04 5.42
N LEU A 202 2.03 -12.77 4.75
CA LEU A 202 3.26 -13.52 4.90
C LEU A 202 3.95 -13.29 6.24
N PHE A 203 3.78 -12.11 6.86
CA PHE A 203 4.38 -11.82 8.16
C PHE A 203 3.74 -12.61 9.30
N SER A 204 2.40 -12.62 9.34
CA SER A 204 1.67 -13.36 10.37
C SER A 204 1.39 -14.81 9.99
N GLN A 205 1.67 -15.19 8.73
CA GLN A 205 1.35 -16.49 8.13
C GLN A 205 -0.12 -16.87 8.32
N LYS A 206 -1.02 -15.89 8.18
CA LYS A 206 -2.46 -16.06 8.33
C LYS A 206 -3.16 -15.73 7.03
N ALA A 207 -4.21 -16.50 6.74
CA ALA A 207 -5.09 -16.25 5.60
C ALA A 207 -6.40 -15.58 6.03
N PHE A 208 -6.89 -14.68 5.18
CA PHE A 208 -8.10 -13.92 5.43
C PHE A 208 -8.98 -13.87 4.19
N LYS A 209 -10.30 -14.01 4.38
CA LYS A 209 -11.31 -13.65 3.39
C LYS A 209 -12.08 -12.41 3.84
N TYR A 210 -12.71 -11.75 2.90
CA TYR A 210 -13.55 -10.58 3.16
C TYR A 210 -14.99 -10.88 2.75
N GLU A 211 -15.90 -10.76 3.70
CA GLU A 211 -17.35 -10.91 3.49
C GLU A 211 -18.10 -9.76 4.16
N GLY A 212 -18.96 -9.10 3.40
CA GLY A 212 -19.75 -7.98 3.92
C GLY A 212 -18.93 -6.84 4.53
N GLY A 213 -17.73 -6.60 4.00
CA GLY A 213 -16.80 -5.59 4.52
C GLY A 213 -16.04 -6.00 5.79
N LYS A 214 -16.22 -7.24 6.27
CA LYS A 214 -15.50 -7.76 7.43
C LYS A 214 -14.39 -8.72 7.02
N GLN A 215 -13.28 -8.61 7.72
CA GLN A 215 -12.15 -9.53 7.60
C GLN A 215 -12.44 -10.77 8.47
N ILE A 216 -12.37 -11.96 7.86
CA ILE A 216 -12.56 -13.25 8.53
C ILE A 216 -11.30 -14.08 8.33
N GLN A 217 -10.66 -14.50 9.43
CA GLN A 217 -9.53 -15.40 9.37
C GLN A 217 -10.02 -16.80 8.94
N VAL A 218 -9.28 -17.42 8.03
CA VAL A 218 -9.52 -18.77 7.53
C VAL A 218 -8.25 -19.61 7.67
N ASP A 219 -8.37 -20.92 7.51
CA ASP A 219 -7.22 -21.79 7.48
C ASP A 219 -6.32 -21.47 6.28
N LEU A 220 -5.02 -21.65 6.46
CA LEU A 220 -4.04 -21.37 5.43
C LEU A 220 -4.23 -22.35 4.26
N PRO A 221 -4.54 -21.89 3.05
CA PRO A 221 -4.67 -22.78 1.91
C PRO A 221 -3.31 -23.38 1.55
N ASP A 222 -3.32 -24.62 1.07
CA ASP A 222 -2.11 -25.25 0.55
C ASP A 222 -1.75 -24.62 -0.81
N ILE A 223 -0.83 -23.68 -0.79
CA ILE A 223 -0.22 -23.11 -2.00
C ILE A 223 1.13 -23.76 -2.35
N GLY A 224 1.43 -24.87 -1.67
CA GLY A 224 2.58 -25.73 -1.93
C GLY A 224 3.94 -25.04 -1.70
N HIS A 225 4.95 -25.48 -2.43
CA HIS A 225 6.33 -24.98 -2.30
C HIS A 225 6.47 -23.46 -2.58
N ARG A 226 5.50 -22.85 -3.24
CA ARG A 226 5.53 -21.41 -3.50
C ARG A 226 5.46 -20.58 -2.23
N PHE A 227 4.68 -21.02 -1.24
CA PHE A 227 4.56 -20.30 0.03
C PHE A 227 5.89 -20.23 0.75
N GLN A 228 6.56 -21.37 0.85
CA GLN A 228 7.87 -21.45 1.50
C GLN A 228 8.90 -20.56 0.77
N GLY A 229 8.95 -20.63 -0.56
CA GLY A 229 9.85 -19.79 -1.36
C GLY A 229 9.58 -18.28 -1.25
N LEU A 230 8.32 -17.86 -1.00
CA LEU A 230 8.00 -16.46 -0.76
C LEU A 230 8.46 -16.00 0.63
N ILE A 231 8.33 -16.85 1.65
CA ILE A 231 8.83 -16.55 3.01
C ILE A 231 10.36 -16.47 2.99
N GLU A 232 11.03 -17.40 2.33
CA GLU A 232 12.48 -17.40 2.19
C GLU A 232 12.98 -16.14 1.48
N ALA A 233 12.37 -15.77 0.35
CA ALA A 233 12.72 -14.56 -0.38
C ALA A 233 12.48 -13.26 0.42
N MET A 234 11.43 -13.25 1.24
CA MET A 234 11.16 -12.14 2.15
C MET A 234 12.22 -12.08 3.26
N SER A 235 12.56 -13.22 3.86
CA SER A 235 13.57 -13.30 4.91
C SER A 235 14.97 -12.89 4.39
N GLU A 236 15.32 -13.30 3.19
CA GLU A 236 16.57 -12.91 2.51
C GLU A 236 16.62 -11.39 2.29
N ALA A 237 15.54 -10.81 1.75
CA ALA A 237 15.46 -9.35 1.52
C ALA A 237 15.55 -8.52 2.81
N ILE A 238 15.02 -9.04 3.91
CA ILE A 238 15.11 -8.42 5.25
C ILE A 238 16.54 -8.56 5.78
N ALA A 239 17.14 -9.73 5.67
CA ALA A 239 18.50 -9.99 6.13
C ALA A 239 19.54 -9.07 5.44
N GLU A 240 19.36 -8.71 4.18
CA GLU A 240 20.24 -7.80 3.44
C GLU A 240 20.27 -6.36 4.00
N THR A 241 19.35 -6.01 4.91
CA THR A 241 19.23 -4.62 5.41
C THR A 241 20.08 -4.31 6.64
N ASP A 242 20.49 -5.35 7.40
CA ASP A 242 21.23 -5.19 8.64
C ASP A 242 22.11 -6.41 8.91
N ASP A 243 23.31 -6.18 9.44
CA ASP A 243 24.31 -7.25 9.70
C ASP A 243 23.83 -8.24 10.78
N GLU A 244 23.10 -7.79 11.81
CA GLU A 244 22.56 -8.64 12.88
C GLU A 244 21.44 -9.54 12.33
N LEU A 245 20.59 -8.99 11.44
CA LEU A 245 19.55 -9.77 10.77
C LEU A 245 20.17 -10.79 9.80
N MET A 246 21.27 -10.45 9.15
CA MET A 246 22.01 -11.35 8.28
C MET A 246 22.59 -12.56 9.06
N GLU A 247 23.21 -12.31 10.21
CA GLU A 247 23.73 -13.39 11.07
C GLU A 247 22.62 -14.32 11.53
N LYS A 248 21.46 -13.76 11.93
CA LYS A 248 20.29 -14.50 12.35
C LYS A 248 19.71 -15.38 11.24
N PHE A 249 19.65 -14.83 10.01
CA PHE A 249 19.21 -15.57 8.82
C PHE A 249 20.11 -16.77 8.53
N PHE A 250 21.42 -16.60 8.55
CA PHE A 250 22.38 -17.71 8.37
C PHE A 250 22.35 -18.69 9.53
N GLY A 251 21.99 -18.24 10.73
CA GLY A 251 21.75 -19.12 11.89
C GLY A 251 20.49 -19.99 11.77
N GLY A 252 19.64 -19.73 10.76
CA GLY A 252 18.37 -20.45 10.55
C GLY A 252 17.28 -20.06 11.57
N GLU A 253 17.42 -18.90 12.22
CA GLU A 253 16.45 -18.39 13.17
C GLU A 253 15.32 -17.62 12.45
N ALA A 254 14.09 -17.77 12.93
CA ALA A 254 12.96 -17.03 12.41
C ALA A 254 12.99 -15.58 12.92
N PHE A 255 12.69 -14.61 12.04
CA PHE A 255 12.53 -13.21 12.41
C PHE A 255 11.25 -12.98 13.21
N THR A 256 11.32 -12.12 14.20
CA THR A 256 10.13 -11.59 14.88
C THR A 256 9.39 -10.59 14.00
N THR A 257 8.13 -10.30 14.34
CA THR A 257 7.35 -9.32 13.58
C THR A 257 7.99 -7.92 13.63
N GLU A 258 8.62 -7.58 14.75
CA GLU A 258 9.33 -6.32 14.96
C GLU A 258 10.55 -6.22 14.03
N GLU A 259 11.38 -7.24 13.97
CA GLU A 259 12.55 -7.32 13.09
C GLU A 259 12.17 -7.26 11.60
N ILE A 260 11.07 -7.94 11.23
CA ILE A 260 10.54 -7.88 9.86
C ILE A 260 10.15 -6.44 9.50
N VAL A 261 9.50 -5.73 10.41
CA VAL A 261 9.07 -4.34 10.18
C VAL A 261 10.25 -3.37 10.15
N GLU A 262 11.28 -3.64 10.95
CA GLU A 262 12.49 -2.81 10.99
C GLU A 262 13.34 -2.98 9.73
N GLY A 263 13.44 -4.20 9.20
CA GLY A 263 14.18 -4.51 7.99
C GLY A 263 13.45 -4.12 6.69
N MET A 264 12.17 -3.72 6.75
CA MET A 264 11.40 -3.27 5.58
C MET A 264 11.35 -1.75 5.45
#